data_5aa253adc34520a35f5ea9fc8f96fce3
#
_entry.id   5aa253adc34520a35f5ea9fc8f96fce3
#
_cell.length_a   1.000
_cell.length_b   1.000
_cell.length_c   1.000
_cell.angle_alpha   90.00
_cell.angle_beta   90.00
_cell.angle_gamma   90.00
#
_symmetry.space_group_name_H-M   'P 1'
#
loop_
_entity.id
_entity.type
_entity.pdbx_description
1 polymer ?
#
loop_
_entity_poly.entity_id
_entity_poly.type
_entity_poly.pdbx_seq_one_letter_code
_entity_poly.pdbx_strand_id
1 'polypeptide(L)'
;MSDSSPLPLILQRDNVFDPGVDLTRARDGGLLMRVPVMFSSTPKLAYVVTNHEHARTVLANSADFAVAATDYGPVSDEEAAAMRAGNLLEMNPPEHTRLRRMLVSAFTARRVAALEARITEIVDGFLDDLAAQPQPADLVTHFALPVPSLVICELLGVPYHDRDEFQQRAQAMVDSTLSAAEQLRVDREQRRYMASLVAIAQADPGDDLLGALVRSHGAEVSADELVGIGSLLLIAGHETTANMLGLGTLALLRHPDQLAALRDDPD
;
A
#
# COMPACT_ATOMS: atom_id res chain seq x y z
N MET A 1 9.32 26.08 -18.42
CA MET A 1 10.50 25.55 -17.72
C MET A 1 9.94 24.83 -16.51
N SER A 2 9.85 23.51 -16.58
CA SER A 2 9.36 22.68 -15.47
C SER A 2 10.41 22.73 -14.37
N ASP A 3 10.03 23.32 -13.25
CA ASP A 3 10.80 23.32 -12.01
C ASP A 3 10.70 21.92 -11.40
N SER A 4 11.44 20.97 -11.99
CA SER A 4 11.58 19.64 -11.42
C SER A 4 12.54 19.76 -10.23
N SER A 5 11.97 19.93 -9.04
CA SER A 5 12.73 19.77 -7.80
C SER A 5 13.49 18.44 -7.87
N PRO A 6 14.80 18.42 -7.57
CA PRO A 6 15.55 17.17 -7.63
C PRO A 6 14.90 16.13 -6.70
N LEU A 7 14.78 14.89 -7.17
CA LEU A 7 14.30 13.79 -6.35
C LEU A 7 15.02 13.78 -4.99
N PRO A 8 14.31 13.52 -3.89
CA PRO A 8 14.96 13.37 -2.59
C PRO A 8 16.13 12.39 -2.66
N LEU A 9 17.24 12.67 -1.97
CA LEU A 9 18.45 11.85 -1.96
C LEU A 9 18.17 10.35 -1.75
N ILE A 10 17.18 10.04 -0.91
CA ILE A 10 16.76 8.66 -0.62
C ILE A 10 16.18 7.95 -1.86
N LEU A 11 15.67 8.68 -2.85
CA LEU A 11 15.12 8.14 -4.10
C LEU A 11 16.11 8.20 -5.27
N GLN A 12 17.25 8.86 -5.12
CA GLN A 12 18.28 8.93 -6.16
C GLN A 12 19.01 7.59 -6.22
N ARG A 13 18.96 6.93 -7.37
CA ARG A 13 19.56 5.61 -7.62
C ARG A 13 20.25 5.60 -8.96
N ASP A 14 21.41 4.98 -9.02
CA ASP A 14 22.12 4.71 -10.27
C ASP A 14 21.60 3.43 -10.95
N ASN A 15 21.01 2.55 -10.17
CA ASN A 15 20.43 1.27 -10.60
C ASN A 15 19.13 1.02 -9.84
N VAL A 16 18.12 0.45 -10.49
CA VAL A 16 16.79 0.17 -9.90
C VAL A 16 16.84 -0.79 -8.71
N PHE A 17 17.85 -1.66 -8.62
CA PHE A 17 17.99 -2.66 -7.56
C PHE A 17 18.90 -2.22 -6.41
N ASP A 18 19.71 -1.19 -6.60
CA ASP A 18 20.65 -0.74 -5.59
C ASP A 18 20.10 0.45 -4.80
N PRO A 19 20.38 0.54 -3.50
CA PRO A 19 20.15 1.77 -2.76
C PRO A 19 21.05 2.88 -3.29
N GLY A 20 20.63 4.14 -3.16
CA GLY A 20 21.46 5.28 -3.54
C GLY A 20 22.83 5.28 -2.83
N VAL A 21 23.84 5.80 -3.49
CA VAL A 21 25.25 5.82 -3.01
C VAL A 21 25.37 6.39 -1.60
N ASP A 22 24.61 7.45 -1.29
CA ASP A 22 24.65 8.08 0.04
C ASP A 22 24.04 7.20 1.13
N LEU A 23 22.98 6.45 0.83
CA LEU A 23 22.41 5.46 1.75
C LEU A 23 23.38 4.31 2.02
N THR A 24 24.03 3.82 0.98
CA THR A 24 25.06 2.78 1.10
C THR A 24 26.22 3.27 1.96
N ARG A 25 26.73 4.48 1.72
CA ARG A 25 27.81 5.09 2.51
C ARG A 25 27.41 5.30 3.98
N ALA A 26 26.19 5.77 4.23
CA ALA A 26 25.69 5.94 5.59
C ALA A 26 25.57 4.60 6.33
N ARG A 27 25.07 3.56 5.66
CA ARG A 27 24.97 2.21 6.21
C ARG A 27 26.34 1.64 6.55
N ASP A 28 27.26 1.65 5.61
CA ASP A 28 28.58 1.02 5.74
C ASP A 28 29.49 1.82 6.70
N GLY A 29 29.29 3.12 6.81
CA GLY A 29 29.99 4.00 7.75
C GLY A 29 29.36 4.07 9.14
N GLY A 30 28.23 3.42 9.40
CA GLY A 30 27.50 3.48 10.68
C GLY A 30 26.98 4.89 11.01
N LEU A 31 26.79 5.74 10.01
CA LEU A 31 26.41 7.14 10.19
C LEU A 31 24.89 7.31 10.21
N LEU A 32 24.40 8.15 11.13
CA LEU A 32 23.03 8.65 11.08
C LEU A 32 22.98 9.83 10.10
N MET A 33 22.34 9.62 8.97
CA MET A 33 22.14 10.65 7.95
C MET A 33 20.85 11.41 8.21
N ARG A 34 20.88 12.75 8.06
CA ARG A 34 19.68 13.59 8.10
C ARG A 34 19.23 13.90 6.68
N VAL A 35 17.95 13.66 6.42
CA VAL A 35 17.33 13.94 5.11
C VAL A 35 16.07 14.78 5.29
N PRO A 36 15.66 15.56 4.28
CA PRO A 36 14.35 16.19 4.27
C PRO A 36 13.24 15.14 4.36
N VAL A 37 12.26 15.40 5.22
CA VAL A 37 11.07 14.55 5.31
C VAL A 37 10.25 14.75 4.05
N MET A 38 9.96 13.65 3.37
CA MET A 38 9.02 13.64 2.25
C MET A 38 7.59 13.82 2.79
N PHE A 39 6.72 14.39 1.98
CA PHE A 39 5.29 14.56 2.33
C PHE A 39 5.03 15.40 3.59
N SER A 40 5.87 16.39 3.87
CA SER A 40 5.64 17.37 4.93
C SER A 40 5.38 18.74 4.31
N SER A 41 4.30 19.40 4.71
CA SER A 41 3.97 20.78 4.29
C SER A 41 5.00 21.81 4.75
N THR A 42 5.79 21.47 5.78
CA THR A 42 6.88 22.31 6.29
C THR A 42 8.22 21.59 6.18
N PRO A 43 9.32 22.27 5.81
CA PRO A 43 10.63 21.66 5.73
C PRO A 43 11.04 21.08 7.11
N LYS A 44 11.12 19.76 7.18
CA LYS A 44 11.58 19.04 8.38
C LYS A 44 12.76 18.14 7.98
N LEU A 45 13.66 17.90 8.90
CA LEU A 45 14.75 16.94 8.74
C LEU A 45 14.53 15.76 9.67
N ALA A 46 14.67 14.55 9.15
CA ALA A 46 14.62 13.31 9.90
C ALA A 46 15.94 12.55 9.80
N TYR A 47 16.23 11.73 10.80
CA TYR A 47 17.33 10.78 10.72
C TYR A 47 16.87 9.54 9.96
N VAL A 48 17.71 9.07 9.03
CA VAL A 48 17.51 7.80 8.33
C VAL A 48 18.30 6.72 9.04
N VAL A 49 17.59 5.67 9.43
CA VAL A 49 18.16 4.46 10.02
C VAL A 49 18.42 3.46 8.88
N THR A 50 19.69 3.19 8.59
CA THR A 50 20.11 2.30 7.48
C THR A 50 20.60 0.93 7.96
N ASN A 51 20.80 0.76 9.27
CA ASN A 51 21.26 -0.50 9.87
C ASN A 51 20.08 -1.33 10.36
N HIS A 52 20.07 -2.64 10.05
CA HIS A 52 18.99 -3.56 10.40
C HIS A 52 18.75 -3.67 11.91
N GLU A 53 19.82 -3.73 12.73
CA GLU A 53 19.71 -3.84 14.18
C GLU A 53 19.09 -2.58 14.79
N HIS A 54 19.53 -1.41 14.33
CA HIS A 54 18.94 -0.13 14.76
C HIS A 54 17.48 -0.01 14.31
N ALA A 55 17.15 -0.42 13.08
CA ALA A 55 15.76 -0.42 12.60
C ALA A 55 14.86 -1.31 13.46
N ARG A 56 15.34 -2.52 13.82
CA ARG A 56 14.61 -3.40 14.75
C ARG A 56 14.42 -2.77 16.11
N THR A 57 15.43 -2.11 16.65
CA THR A 57 15.37 -1.43 17.95
C THR A 57 14.31 -0.32 17.93
N VAL A 58 14.31 0.53 16.89
CA VAL A 58 13.34 1.62 16.74
C VAL A 58 11.91 1.06 16.61
N LEU A 59 11.71 0.07 15.76
CA LEU A 59 10.38 -0.51 15.52
C LEU A 59 9.83 -1.31 16.70
N ALA A 60 10.69 -1.92 17.51
CA ALA A 60 10.27 -2.72 18.67
C ALA A 60 10.03 -1.87 19.93
N ASN A 61 10.58 -0.67 20.01
CA ASN A 61 10.55 0.17 21.21
C ASN A 61 9.51 1.29 21.08
N SER A 62 8.26 0.95 21.24
CA SER A 62 7.15 1.92 21.21
C SER A 62 7.08 2.85 22.43
N ALA A 63 7.92 2.65 23.46
CA ALA A 63 8.00 3.54 24.60
C ALA A 63 8.80 4.82 24.28
N ASP A 64 9.88 4.67 23.48
CA ASP A 64 10.75 5.80 23.13
C ASP A 64 10.48 6.32 21.72
N PHE A 65 9.89 5.52 20.84
CA PHE A 65 9.62 5.86 19.45
C PHE A 65 8.13 5.71 19.13
N ALA A 66 7.50 6.81 18.78
CA ALA A 66 6.11 6.86 18.37
C ALA A 66 5.99 7.29 16.91
N VAL A 67 4.93 6.84 16.24
CA VAL A 67 4.57 7.37 14.93
C VAL A 67 4.16 8.82 15.09
N ALA A 68 4.81 9.73 14.36
CA ALA A 68 4.45 11.14 14.34
C ALA A 68 3.13 11.33 13.59
N ALA A 69 2.34 12.31 14.02
CA ALA A 69 1.13 12.68 13.29
C ALA A 69 1.49 13.17 11.88
N THR A 70 0.77 12.68 10.89
CA THR A 70 0.89 13.14 9.50
C THR A 70 0.36 14.56 9.38
N ASP A 71 1.07 15.38 8.62
CA ASP A 71 0.66 16.73 8.29
C ASP A 71 -0.12 16.69 6.97
N TYR A 72 -1.43 16.71 7.08
CA TYR A 72 -2.33 16.68 5.90
C TYR A 72 -2.48 18.03 5.20
N GLY A 73 -1.74 19.06 5.62
CA GLY A 73 -1.85 20.40 5.05
C GLY A 73 -3.10 21.14 5.55
N PRO A 74 -3.72 21.99 4.70
CA PRO A 74 -4.78 22.89 5.14
C PRO A 74 -6.15 22.18 5.23
N VAL A 75 -6.29 21.30 6.20
CA VAL A 75 -7.55 20.60 6.54
C VAL A 75 -7.96 20.96 7.97
N SER A 76 -9.25 20.82 8.30
CA SER A 76 -9.72 20.98 9.67
C SER A 76 -9.21 19.88 10.60
N ASP A 77 -9.17 20.14 11.92
CA ASP A 77 -8.80 19.12 12.91
C ASP A 77 -9.73 17.91 12.86
N GLU A 78 -11.03 18.12 12.59
CA GLU A 78 -12.01 17.05 12.42
C GLU A 78 -11.71 16.19 11.19
N GLU A 79 -11.41 16.82 10.06
CA GLU A 79 -11.02 16.11 8.82
C GLU A 79 -9.71 15.35 9.02
N ALA A 80 -8.71 15.97 9.65
CA ALA A 80 -7.44 15.32 9.97
C ALA A 80 -7.63 14.11 10.91
N ALA A 81 -8.53 14.21 11.88
CA ALA A 81 -8.88 13.10 12.76
C ALA A 81 -9.57 11.96 11.99
N ALA A 82 -10.51 12.27 11.10
CA ALA A 82 -11.15 11.29 10.24
C ALA A 82 -10.16 10.61 9.30
N MET A 83 -9.21 11.35 8.72
CA MET A 83 -8.16 10.80 7.86
C MET A 83 -7.24 9.83 8.59
N ARG A 84 -6.95 10.07 9.86
CA ARG A 84 -6.13 9.18 10.72
C ARG A 84 -6.90 7.96 11.21
N ALA A 85 -8.23 8.08 11.39
CA ALA A 85 -9.04 6.98 11.90
C ALA A 85 -8.88 5.72 11.04
N GLY A 86 -8.55 4.59 11.64
CA GLY A 86 -8.36 3.30 10.95
C GLY A 86 -7.05 3.14 10.17
N ASN A 87 -6.25 4.20 10.00
CA ASN A 87 -4.93 4.09 9.37
C ASN A 87 -3.88 3.59 10.39
N LEU A 88 -3.66 2.27 10.43
CA LEU A 88 -2.76 1.66 11.39
C LEU A 88 -1.31 2.16 11.28
N LEU A 89 -0.89 2.65 10.12
CA LEU A 89 0.46 3.19 9.94
C LEU A 89 0.67 4.54 10.66
N GLU A 90 -0.43 5.21 11.01
CA GLU A 90 -0.40 6.50 11.71
C GLU A 90 -0.82 6.41 13.17
N MET A 91 -0.99 5.19 13.68
CA MET A 91 -1.46 4.94 15.03
C MET A 91 -0.38 4.43 15.95
N ASN A 92 -0.50 4.78 17.22
CA ASN A 92 0.31 4.27 18.31
C ASN A 92 -0.52 3.37 19.23
N PRO A 93 0.11 2.49 20.05
CA PRO A 93 -0.61 1.81 21.12
C PRO A 93 -1.25 2.83 22.13
N PRO A 94 -2.45 2.54 22.68
CA PRO A 94 -3.20 1.27 22.60
C PRO A 94 -4.11 1.11 21.36
N GLU A 95 -4.46 2.18 20.64
CA GLU A 95 -5.43 2.18 19.53
C GLU A 95 -4.94 1.28 18.37
N HIS A 96 -3.68 1.40 17.99
CA HIS A 96 -3.05 0.51 17.02
C HIS A 96 -3.23 -0.96 17.38
N THR A 97 -2.96 -1.31 18.66
CA THR A 97 -3.05 -2.68 19.14
C THR A 97 -4.48 -3.23 19.07
N ARG A 98 -5.47 -2.38 19.38
CA ARG A 98 -6.90 -2.71 19.32
C ARG A 98 -7.30 -3.05 17.87
N LEU A 99 -7.10 -2.12 16.94
CA LEU A 99 -7.51 -2.31 15.54
C LEU A 99 -6.72 -3.42 14.84
N ARG A 100 -5.42 -3.53 15.09
CA ARG A 100 -4.60 -4.62 14.53
C ARG A 100 -5.12 -6.00 14.97
N ARG A 101 -5.55 -6.17 16.21
CA ARG A 101 -6.12 -7.42 16.69
C ARG A 101 -7.40 -7.80 15.95
N MET A 102 -8.28 -6.83 15.68
CA MET A 102 -9.50 -7.04 14.90
C MET A 102 -9.17 -7.47 13.47
N LEU A 103 -8.23 -6.78 12.81
CA LEU A 103 -7.77 -7.13 11.47
C LEU A 103 -7.15 -8.54 11.40
N VAL A 104 -6.27 -8.90 12.31
CA VAL A 104 -5.66 -10.24 12.34
C VAL A 104 -6.73 -11.33 12.45
N SER A 105 -7.80 -11.08 13.20
CA SER A 105 -8.92 -12.05 13.30
C SER A 105 -9.68 -12.22 11.98
N ALA A 106 -9.66 -11.22 11.10
CA ALA A 106 -10.28 -11.25 9.78
C ALA A 106 -9.38 -11.89 8.70
N PHE A 107 -8.05 -11.85 8.88
CA PHE A 107 -7.05 -12.47 7.98
C PHE A 107 -6.64 -13.86 8.48
N THR A 108 -7.60 -14.78 8.56
CA THR A 108 -7.29 -16.17 8.93
C THR A 108 -6.73 -16.97 7.76
N ALA A 109 -5.89 -17.98 8.03
CA ALA A 109 -5.36 -18.88 6.99
C ALA A 109 -6.49 -19.50 6.14
N ARG A 110 -7.61 -19.85 6.76
CA ARG A 110 -8.79 -20.39 6.05
C ARG A 110 -9.37 -19.38 5.05
N ARG A 111 -9.43 -18.08 5.38
CA ARG A 111 -9.95 -17.05 4.46
C ARG A 111 -8.98 -16.77 3.32
N VAL A 112 -7.69 -16.73 3.64
CA VAL A 112 -6.65 -16.59 2.61
C VAL A 112 -6.71 -17.76 1.64
N ALA A 113 -6.80 -19.00 2.13
CA ALA A 113 -6.95 -20.18 1.28
C ALA A 113 -8.25 -20.16 0.45
N ALA A 114 -9.33 -19.58 0.96
CA ALA A 114 -10.58 -19.46 0.19
C ALA A 114 -10.47 -18.49 -1.00
N LEU A 115 -9.49 -17.57 -0.99
CA LEU A 115 -9.22 -16.67 -2.10
C LEU A 115 -8.37 -17.30 -3.20
N GLU A 116 -7.66 -18.40 -2.91
CA GLU A 116 -6.68 -19.01 -3.81
C GLU A 116 -7.25 -19.32 -5.20
N ALA A 117 -8.40 -20.03 -5.25
CA ALA A 117 -9.04 -20.37 -6.50
C ALA A 117 -9.41 -19.11 -7.32
N ARG A 118 -9.91 -18.08 -6.64
CA ARG A 118 -10.28 -16.82 -7.29
C ARG A 118 -9.07 -16.02 -7.75
N ILE A 119 -7.99 -16.01 -6.97
CA ILE A 119 -6.72 -15.38 -7.35
C ILE A 119 -6.15 -16.10 -8.59
N THR A 120 -6.19 -17.42 -8.63
CA THR A 120 -5.74 -18.21 -9.80
C THR A 120 -6.54 -17.84 -11.05
N GLU A 121 -7.87 -17.78 -10.99
CA GLU A 121 -8.71 -17.33 -12.10
C GLU A 121 -8.34 -15.92 -12.60
N ILE A 122 -8.09 -15.00 -11.69
CA ILE A 122 -7.69 -13.62 -12.00
C ILE A 122 -6.33 -13.62 -12.71
N VAL A 123 -5.35 -14.33 -12.15
CA VAL A 123 -4.00 -14.43 -12.71
C VAL A 123 -4.02 -15.04 -14.10
N ASP A 124 -4.70 -16.18 -14.28
CA ASP A 124 -4.81 -16.87 -15.57
C ASP A 124 -5.47 -15.99 -16.62
N GLY A 125 -6.56 -15.28 -16.28
CA GLY A 125 -7.22 -14.36 -17.20
C GLY A 125 -6.29 -13.22 -17.66
N PHE A 126 -5.53 -12.60 -16.75
CA PHE A 126 -4.58 -11.56 -17.15
C PHE A 126 -3.35 -12.09 -17.89
N LEU A 127 -2.92 -13.33 -17.65
CA LEU A 127 -1.87 -13.96 -18.44
C LEU A 127 -2.34 -14.23 -19.87
N ASP A 128 -3.58 -14.69 -20.06
CA ASP A 128 -4.18 -14.88 -21.39
C ASP A 128 -4.30 -13.54 -22.13
N ASP A 129 -4.78 -12.50 -21.45
CA ASP A 129 -4.88 -11.16 -22.02
C ASP A 129 -3.51 -10.58 -22.39
N LEU A 130 -2.48 -10.77 -21.54
CA LEU A 130 -1.10 -10.35 -21.81
C LEU A 130 -0.52 -11.09 -23.01
N ALA A 131 -0.77 -12.40 -23.12
CA ALA A 131 -0.31 -13.22 -24.23
C ALA A 131 -0.95 -12.82 -25.58
N ALA A 132 -2.17 -12.29 -25.53
CA ALA A 132 -2.89 -11.80 -26.72
C ALA A 132 -2.43 -10.40 -27.17
N GLN A 133 -1.65 -9.66 -26.37
CA GLN A 133 -1.15 -8.32 -26.74
C GLN A 133 -0.11 -8.39 -27.86
N PRO A 134 -0.01 -7.34 -28.72
CA PRO A 134 1.11 -7.16 -29.64
C PRO A 134 2.45 -7.16 -28.89
N GLN A 135 3.45 -7.85 -29.46
CA GLN A 135 4.77 -7.95 -28.85
C GLN A 135 5.71 -6.82 -29.33
N PRO A 136 6.52 -6.22 -28.42
CA PRO A 136 6.64 -6.51 -27.01
C PRO A 136 5.43 -5.98 -26.22
N ALA A 137 4.91 -6.77 -25.27
CA ALA A 137 3.80 -6.38 -24.39
C ALA A 137 4.31 -5.72 -23.10
N ASP A 138 3.56 -4.75 -22.58
CA ASP A 138 3.86 -4.11 -21.30
C ASP A 138 3.31 -4.93 -20.13
N LEU A 139 4.22 -5.64 -19.44
CA LEU A 139 3.89 -6.44 -18.27
C LEU A 139 3.24 -5.61 -17.14
N VAL A 140 3.69 -4.37 -16.95
CA VAL A 140 3.20 -3.54 -15.84
C VAL A 140 1.75 -3.16 -16.06
N THR A 141 1.44 -2.65 -17.23
CA THR A 141 0.08 -2.20 -17.58
C THR A 141 -0.91 -3.36 -17.69
N HIS A 142 -0.50 -4.48 -18.26
CA HIS A 142 -1.42 -5.59 -18.57
C HIS A 142 -1.47 -6.69 -17.52
N PHE A 143 -0.56 -6.70 -16.54
CA PHE A 143 -0.50 -7.75 -15.53
C PHE A 143 -0.19 -7.23 -14.12
N ALA A 144 0.96 -6.59 -13.92
CA ALA A 144 1.44 -6.30 -12.58
C ALA A 144 0.55 -5.31 -11.80
N LEU A 145 -0.06 -4.33 -12.46
CA LEU A 145 -1.00 -3.39 -11.85
C LEU A 145 -2.42 -3.96 -11.70
N PRO A 146 -3.06 -4.55 -12.73
CA PRO A 146 -4.45 -4.97 -12.62
C PRO A 146 -4.67 -6.20 -11.72
N VAL A 147 -3.73 -7.15 -11.66
CA VAL A 147 -3.89 -8.36 -10.83
C VAL A 147 -4.09 -8.01 -9.35
N PRO A 148 -3.18 -7.32 -8.64
CA PRO A 148 -3.38 -7.01 -7.23
C PRO A 148 -4.57 -6.08 -7.00
N SER A 149 -4.85 -5.18 -7.92
CA SER A 149 -6.02 -4.30 -7.83
C SER A 149 -7.32 -5.10 -7.81
N LEU A 150 -7.46 -6.09 -8.70
CA LEU A 150 -8.66 -6.90 -8.73
C LEU A 150 -8.77 -7.83 -7.51
N VAL A 151 -7.66 -8.36 -7.01
CA VAL A 151 -7.64 -9.14 -5.75
C VAL A 151 -8.08 -8.29 -4.56
N ILE A 152 -7.66 -7.03 -4.48
CA ILE A 152 -8.13 -6.10 -3.42
C ILE A 152 -9.61 -5.77 -3.59
N CYS A 153 -10.12 -5.63 -4.81
CA CYS A 153 -11.54 -5.46 -5.07
C CYS A 153 -12.37 -6.63 -4.52
N GLU A 154 -11.93 -7.86 -4.77
CA GLU A 154 -12.57 -9.07 -4.22
C GLU A 154 -12.54 -9.07 -2.68
N LEU A 155 -11.38 -8.75 -2.11
CA LEU A 155 -11.18 -8.74 -0.65
C LEU A 155 -12.09 -7.71 0.04
N LEU A 156 -12.24 -6.53 -0.54
CA LEU A 156 -13.03 -5.43 0.04
C LEU A 156 -14.50 -5.44 -0.35
N GLY A 157 -14.94 -6.37 -1.20
CA GLY A 157 -16.32 -6.43 -1.67
C GLY A 157 -16.69 -5.33 -2.66
N VAL A 158 -15.73 -4.82 -3.46
CA VAL A 158 -15.99 -3.80 -4.47
C VAL A 158 -16.86 -4.36 -5.58
N PRO A 159 -18.03 -3.74 -5.86
CA PRO A 159 -18.91 -4.18 -6.95
C PRO A 159 -18.19 -4.19 -8.29
N TYR A 160 -18.53 -5.17 -9.14
CA TYR A 160 -17.84 -5.36 -10.42
C TYR A 160 -17.84 -4.12 -11.30
N HIS A 161 -18.94 -3.39 -11.36
CA HIS A 161 -19.10 -2.20 -12.19
C HIS A 161 -18.29 -0.99 -11.71
N ASP A 162 -17.79 -0.99 -10.47
CA ASP A 162 -17.00 0.10 -9.90
C ASP A 162 -15.48 -0.14 -10.01
N ARG A 163 -15.05 -1.34 -10.47
CA ARG A 163 -13.66 -1.77 -10.39
C ARG A 163 -12.71 -0.91 -11.21
N ASP A 164 -13.12 -0.49 -12.40
CA ASP A 164 -12.30 0.37 -13.27
C ASP A 164 -12.03 1.75 -12.62
N GLU A 165 -13.07 2.37 -12.07
CA GLU A 165 -12.92 3.64 -11.35
C GLU A 165 -12.12 3.47 -10.05
N PHE A 166 -12.32 2.36 -9.36
CA PHE A 166 -11.56 2.03 -8.15
C PHE A 166 -10.07 1.90 -8.46
N GLN A 167 -9.69 1.21 -9.54
CA GLN A 167 -8.32 1.09 -10.01
C GLN A 167 -7.71 2.45 -10.35
N GLN A 168 -8.43 3.29 -11.12
CA GLN A 168 -7.94 4.62 -11.47
C GLN A 168 -7.69 5.49 -10.25
N ARG A 169 -8.59 5.45 -9.25
CA ARG A 169 -8.41 6.17 -7.98
C ARG A 169 -7.21 5.63 -7.20
N ALA A 170 -7.03 4.30 -7.13
CA ALA A 170 -5.90 3.69 -6.46
C ALA A 170 -4.56 4.10 -7.07
N GLN A 171 -4.45 4.14 -8.40
CA GLN A 171 -3.28 4.63 -9.11
C GLN A 171 -3.00 6.11 -8.83
N ALA A 172 -4.06 6.95 -8.83
CA ALA A 172 -3.91 8.37 -8.54
C ALA A 172 -3.43 8.66 -7.11
N MET A 173 -3.75 7.80 -6.14
CA MET A 173 -3.29 7.96 -4.74
C MET A 173 -1.77 7.87 -4.58
N VAL A 174 -1.09 7.15 -5.46
CA VAL A 174 0.37 6.94 -5.41
C VAL A 174 1.12 7.73 -6.48
N ASP A 175 0.42 8.55 -7.26
CA ASP A 175 1.01 9.41 -8.29
C ASP A 175 1.75 10.58 -7.64
N SER A 176 3.07 10.48 -7.56
CA SER A 176 3.95 11.50 -6.99
C SER A 176 4.09 12.77 -7.86
N THR A 177 3.47 12.80 -9.05
CA THR A 177 3.48 13.97 -9.94
C THR A 177 2.35 14.95 -9.63
N LEU A 178 1.34 14.51 -8.87
CA LEU A 178 0.22 15.34 -8.46
C LEU A 178 0.64 16.42 -7.45
N SER A 179 0.06 17.60 -7.57
CA SER A 179 0.20 18.63 -6.53
C SER A 179 -0.48 18.21 -5.22
N ALA A 180 -0.08 18.80 -4.10
CA ALA A 180 -0.69 18.51 -2.79
C ALA A 180 -2.22 18.72 -2.78
N ALA A 181 -2.72 19.71 -3.52
CA ALA A 181 -4.15 19.97 -3.62
C ALA A 181 -4.88 18.87 -4.43
N GLU A 182 -4.27 18.37 -5.50
CA GLU A 182 -4.79 17.26 -6.29
C GLU A 182 -4.75 15.97 -5.50
N GLN A 183 -3.66 15.71 -4.79
CA GLN A 183 -3.52 14.55 -3.91
C GLN A 183 -4.62 14.52 -2.84
N LEU A 184 -4.85 15.65 -2.16
CA LEU A 184 -5.93 15.78 -1.17
C LEU A 184 -7.32 15.56 -1.78
N ARG A 185 -7.56 16.01 -3.02
CA ARG A 185 -8.81 15.74 -3.72
C ARG A 185 -9.02 14.26 -4.00
N VAL A 186 -7.99 13.58 -4.52
CA VAL A 186 -8.00 12.13 -4.79
C VAL A 186 -8.27 11.35 -3.51
N ASP A 187 -7.60 11.70 -2.41
CA ASP A 187 -7.80 11.05 -1.11
C ASP A 187 -9.24 11.23 -0.60
N ARG A 188 -9.79 12.45 -0.68
CA ARG A 188 -11.19 12.71 -0.32
C ARG A 188 -12.19 11.93 -1.16
N GLU A 189 -11.97 11.78 -2.46
CA GLU A 189 -12.81 11.00 -3.36
C GLU A 189 -12.75 9.51 -3.03
N GLN A 190 -11.55 8.99 -2.80
CA GLN A 190 -11.36 7.60 -2.40
C GLN A 190 -12.01 7.30 -1.04
N ARG A 191 -11.86 8.17 -0.06
CA ARG A 191 -12.49 8.00 1.26
C ARG A 191 -14.02 8.04 1.18
N ARG A 192 -14.60 8.92 0.36
CA ARG A 192 -16.06 8.94 0.13
C ARG A 192 -16.56 7.63 -0.48
N TYR A 193 -15.82 7.12 -1.46
CA TYR A 193 -16.16 5.83 -2.06
C TYR A 193 -16.04 4.69 -1.04
N MET A 194 -14.96 4.65 -0.26
CA MET A 194 -14.79 3.66 0.80
C MET A 194 -15.90 3.76 1.85
N ALA A 195 -16.34 4.97 2.20
CA ALA A 195 -17.47 5.17 3.10
C ALA A 195 -18.77 4.58 2.55
N SER A 196 -19.00 4.62 1.24
CA SER A 196 -20.16 3.96 0.63
C SER A 196 -20.10 2.43 0.73
N LEU A 197 -18.90 1.83 0.54
CA LEU A 197 -18.71 0.39 0.74
C LEU A 197 -18.92 -0.02 2.20
N VAL A 198 -18.41 0.77 3.14
CA VAL A 198 -18.63 0.54 4.57
C VAL A 198 -20.12 0.62 4.93
N ALA A 199 -20.86 1.59 4.39
CA ALA A 199 -22.29 1.70 4.61
C ALA A 199 -23.06 0.49 4.07
N ILE A 200 -22.70 -0.03 2.91
CA ILE A 200 -23.27 -1.27 2.35
C ILE A 200 -22.96 -2.44 3.29
N ALA A 201 -21.71 -2.61 3.70
CA ALA A 201 -21.30 -3.69 4.61
C ALA A 201 -21.98 -3.60 5.99
N GLN A 202 -22.26 -2.39 6.49
CA GLN A 202 -22.99 -2.20 7.75
C GLN A 202 -24.49 -2.55 7.62
N ALA A 203 -25.09 -2.27 6.46
CA ALA A 203 -26.49 -2.59 6.20
C ALA A 203 -26.73 -4.09 5.94
N ASP A 204 -25.84 -4.72 5.18
CA ASP A 204 -25.90 -6.14 4.82
C ASP A 204 -24.47 -6.72 4.74
N PRO A 205 -23.93 -7.23 5.86
CA PRO A 205 -22.55 -7.71 5.93
C PRO A 205 -22.30 -8.92 5.03
N GLY A 206 -21.61 -8.70 3.92
CA GLY A 206 -21.17 -9.74 2.97
C GLY A 206 -20.06 -10.66 3.50
N ASP A 207 -19.60 -11.60 2.66
CA ASP A 207 -18.50 -12.50 3.01
C ASP A 207 -17.10 -11.89 2.81
N ASP A 208 -17.04 -10.67 2.27
CA ASP A 208 -15.83 -9.87 2.14
C ASP A 208 -15.26 -9.45 3.50
N LEU A 209 -14.10 -8.78 3.47
CA LEU A 209 -13.39 -8.37 4.68
C LEU A 209 -14.16 -7.33 5.49
N LEU A 210 -14.77 -6.33 4.82
CA LEU A 210 -15.53 -5.28 5.50
C LEU A 210 -16.76 -5.89 6.20
N GLY A 211 -17.50 -6.74 5.50
CA GLY A 211 -18.64 -7.48 6.09
C GLY A 211 -18.22 -8.36 7.27
N ALA A 212 -17.05 -8.99 7.19
CA ALA A 212 -16.53 -9.78 8.29
C ALA A 212 -16.15 -8.94 9.51
N LEU A 213 -15.53 -7.78 9.31
CA LEU A 213 -15.20 -6.86 10.40
C LEU A 213 -16.47 -6.33 11.06
N VAL A 214 -17.47 -5.96 10.27
CA VAL A 214 -18.78 -5.50 10.78
C VAL A 214 -19.46 -6.60 11.59
N ARG A 215 -19.54 -7.85 11.10
CA ARG A 215 -20.15 -8.96 11.83
C ARG A 215 -19.44 -9.27 13.16
N SER A 216 -18.12 -9.21 13.16
CA SER A 216 -17.33 -9.62 14.33
C SER A 216 -17.09 -8.50 15.34
N HIS A 217 -17.01 -7.25 14.87
CA HIS A 217 -16.56 -6.11 15.66
C HIS A 217 -17.38 -4.83 15.46
N GLY A 218 -18.54 -4.88 14.79
CA GLY A 218 -19.32 -3.69 14.43
C GLY A 218 -19.72 -2.79 15.61
N ALA A 219 -19.81 -3.34 16.82
CA ALA A 219 -20.06 -2.55 18.03
C ALA A 219 -18.80 -1.86 18.61
N GLU A 220 -17.60 -2.27 18.16
CA GLU A 220 -16.32 -1.85 18.72
C GLU A 220 -15.49 -0.99 17.74
N VAL A 221 -15.90 -0.92 16.46
CA VAL A 221 -15.21 -0.21 15.38
C VAL A 221 -16.14 0.84 14.78
N SER A 222 -15.67 2.08 14.66
CA SER A 222 -16.45 3.15 14.05
C SER A 222 -16.47 3.05 12.51
N ALA A 223 -17.42 3.75 11.86
CA ALA A 223 -17.45 3.84 10.41
C ALA A 223 -16.18 4.46 9.84
N ASP A 224 -15.64 5.53 10.47
CA ASP A 224 -14.41 6.18 10.04
C ASP A 224 -13.19 5.27 10.17
N GLU A 225 -13.14 4.43 11.22
CA GLU A 225 -12.08 3.41 11.36
C GLU A 225 -12.18 2.34 10.27
N LEU A 226 -13.39 1.88 9.93
CA LEU A 226 -13.59 0.94 8.82
C LEU A 226 -13.17 1.56 7.47
N VAL A 227 -13.51 2.83 7.23
CA VAL A 227 -13.08 3.58 6.05
C VAL A 227 -11.55 3.67 5.98
N GLY A 228 -10.91 4.00 7.09
CA GLY A 228 -9.44 4.07 7.15
C GLY A 228 -8.77 2.72 6.94
N ILE A 229 -9.30 1.65 7.55
CA ILE A 229 -8.83 0.27 7.35
C ILE A 229 -8.94 -0.13 5.89
N GLY A 230 -10.10 0.07 5.25
CA GLY A 230 -10.30 -0.27 3.84
C GLY A 230 -9.38 0.52 2.91
N SER A 231 -9.20 1.82 3.17
CA SER A 231 -8.28 2.68 2.40
C SER A 231 -6.81 2.25 2.58
N LEU A 232 -6.41 1.91 3.80
CA LEU A 232 -5.06 1.39 4.07
C LEU A 232 -4.79 0.07 3.33
N LEU A 233 -5.73 -0.86 3.37
CA LEU A 233 -5.59 -2.17 2.72
C LEU A 233 -5.52 -2.04 1.20
N LEU A 234 -6.26 -1.10 0.62
CA LEU A 234 -6.16 -0.78 -0.80
C LEU A 234 -4.73 -0.37 -1.17
N ILE A 235 -4.18 0.64 -0.50
CA ILE A 235 -2.84 1.14 -0.82
C ILE A 235 -1.78 0.06 -0.57
N ALA A 236 -1.84 -0.59 0.60
CA ALA A 236 -0.85 -1.58 1.00
C ALA A 236 -0.85 -2.83 0.11
N GLY A 237 -2.01 -3.27 -0.33
CA GLY A 237 -2.15 -4.49 -1.15
C GLY A 237 -1.90 -4.27 -2.63
N HIS A 238 -2.21 -3.09 -3.17
CA HIS A 238 -2.07 -2.79 -4.59
C HIS A 238 -0.62 -2.49 -4.98
N GLU A 239 -0.06 -1.40 -4.46
CA GLU A 239 1.21 -0.83 -4.92
C GLU A 239 2.41 -1.76 -4.63
N THR A 240 2.48 -2.33 -3.43
CA THR A 240 3.60 -3.19 -3.05
C THR A 240 3.67 -4.46 -3.89
N THR A 241 2.53 -5.07 -4.17
CA THR A 241 2.43 -6.29 -4.96
C THR A 241 2.71 -6.00 -6.44
N ALA A 242 2.16 -4.91 -6.99
CA ALA A 242 2.42 -4.49 -8.37
C ALA A 242 3.91 -4.25 -8.62
N ASN A 243 4.58 -3.50 -7.73
CA ASN A 243 6.02 -3.27 -7.80
C ASN A 243 6.82 -4.58 -7.69
N MET A 244 6.42 -5.50 -6.81
CA MET A 244 7.09 -6.79 -6.66
C MET A 244 6.96 -7.65 -7.91
N LEU A 245 5.79 -7.69 -8.55
CA LEU A 245 5.58 -8.41 -9.80
C LEU A 245 6.44 -7.83 -10.93
N GLY A 246 6.46 -6.50 -11.09
CA GLY A 246 7.26 -5.84 -12.13
C GLY A 246 8.76 -5.99 -11.91
N LEU A 247 9.26 -5.60 -10.72
CA LEU A 247 10.70 -5.64 -10.41
C LEU A 247 11.21 -7.06 -10.21
N GLY A 248 10.40 -7.97 -9.64
CA GLY A 248 10.74 -9.38 -9.50
C GLY A 248 10.93 -10.05 -10.85
N THR A 249 10.02 -9.81 -11.80
CA THR A 249 10.15 -10.31 -13.18
C THR A 249 11.40 -9.74 -13.85
N LEU A 250 11.67 -8.43 -13.71
CA LEU A 250 12.90 -7.83 -14.25
C LEU A 250 14.17 -8.44 -13.61
N ALA A 251 14.15 -8.71 -12.32
CA ALA A 251 15.27 -9.37 -11.63
C ALA A 251 15.50 -10.78 -12.18
N LEU A 252 14.46 -11.60 -12.32
CA LEU A 252 14.55 -12.94 -12.89
C LEU A 252 15.07 -12.93 -14.34
N LEU A 253 14.60 -12.00 -15.17
CA LEU A 253 15.10 -11.85 -16.54
C LEU A 253 16.59 -11.45 -16.61
N ARG A 254 17.12 -10.77 -15.60
CA ARG A 254 18.55 -10.41 -15.46
C ARG A 254 19.40 -11.53 -14.87
N HIS A 255 18.77 -12.54 -14.26
CA HIS A 255 19.42 -13.69 -13.64
C HIS A 255 18.86 -15.00 -14.22
N PRO A 256 19.28 -15.38 -15.46
CA PRO A 256 18.70 -16.54 -16.16
C PRO A 256 18.86 -17.88 -15.43
N ASP A 257 19.90 -18.01 -14.61
CA ASP A 257 20.12 -19.18 -13.75
C ASP A 257 19.06 -19.30 -12.67
N GLN A 258 18.67 -18.19 -12.06
CA GLN A 258 17.59 -18.15 -11.05
C GLN A 258 16.22 -18.39 -11.70
N LEU A 259 16.00 -17.82 -12.89
CA LEU A 259 14.77 -18.08 -13.65
C LEU A 259 14.64 -19.54 -14.04
N ALA A 260 15.75 -20.19 -14.44
CA ALA A 260 15.75 -21.62 -14.74
C ALA A 260 15.46 -22.45 -13.49
N ALA A 261 16.10 -22.15 -12.35
CA ALA A 261 15.85 -22.84 -11.09
C ALA A 261 14.37 -22.74 -10.66
N LEU A 262 13.76 -21.55 -10.77
CA LEU A 262 12.34 -21.33 -10.46
C LEU A 262 11.41 -22.12 -11.39
N ARG A 263 11.78 -22.31 -12.67
CA ARG A 263 11.00 -23.12 -13.62
C ARG A 263 11.09 -24.62 -13.34
N ASP A 264 12.25 -25.07 -12.85
CA ASP A 264 12.50 -26.48 -12.56
C ASP A 264 11.86 -26.90 -11.22
N ASP A 265 11.74 -25.99 -10.26
CA ASP A 265 11.17 -26.20 -8.92
C ASP A 265 10.39 -24.93 -8.50
N PRO A 266 9.11 -24.81 -8.91
CA PRO A 266 8.29 -23.62 -8.66
C PRO A 266 7.68 -23.54 -7.26
N ASP A 267 7.77 -24.64 -6.42
CA ASP A 267 7.15 -24.77 -5.09
C ASP A 267 8.06 -24.30 -3.94
#